data_6cde7c896843b2ac8a91b1c1d5d2b4fd
#
_entry.id   6cde7c896843b2ac8a91b1c1d5d2b4fd
#
_cell.length_a   1.000
_cell.length_b   1.000
_cell.length_c   1.000
_cell.angle_alpha   90.00
_cell.angle_beta   90.00
_cell.angle_gamma   90.00
#
_symmetry.space_group_name_H-M   'P 1'
#
loop_
_entity.id
_entity.type
_entity.pdbx_description
1 polymer ?
#
loop_
_entity_poly.entity_id
_entity_poly.type
_entity_poly.pdbx_seq_one_letter_code
_entity_poly.pdbx_strand_id
1 'polypeptide(L)'
;MLVNLYSEDLKLLANPINKFLYNILIVTVRKKMQMMKLVFLFLLIIPITNLSPEAEAHPLFNSGEEWIGDYRVQIATLPEIPEVGEKIQVLLRVVDADYQELEQFTLGIRIFYNEEQIDAVMPKMYQNGHIEMDYVFEMSGNHVFRVDLYDVSKDGQALTYIFNISAQNPFGYIFISAITMGGIMTAIIFVYVYLSKRRSKPKQ
;
A
#
# COMPACT_ATOMS: atom_id res chain seq x y z
N MET A 1 -49.19 -40.23 0.65
CA MET A 1 -47.94 -40.60 1.31
C MET A 1 -47.32 -39.45 2.15
N LEU A 2 -47.39 -38.20 1.75
CA LEU A 2 -46.89 -37.02 2.48
C LEU A 2 -47.69 -36.66 3.76
N VAL A 3 -49.01 -36.93 3.79
CA VAL A 3 -49.87 -36.62 4.93
C VAL A 3 -49.59 -37.49 6.16
N ASN A 4 -49.10 -38.73 6.00
CA ASN A 4 -48.75 -39.61 7.12
C ASN A 4 -47.43 -39.21 7.83
N LEU A 5 -46.47 -38.65 7.10
CA LEU A 5 -45.22 -38.15 7.69
C LEU A 5 -45.47 -36.96 8.64
N TYR A 6 -46.42 -36.07 8.26
CA TYR A 6 -46.76 -34.91 9.11
C TYR A 6 -47.48 -35.29 10.41
N SER A 7 -48.24 -36.42 10.40
CA SER A 7 -48.96 -36.88 11.58
C SER A 7 -48.07 -37.58 12.60
N GLU A 8 -47.00 -38.23 12.19
CA GLU A 8 -46.00 -38.84 13.10
C GLU A 8 -45.12 -37.81 13.77
N ASP A 9 -44.67 -36.80 13.02
CA ASP A 9 -43.89 -35.67 13.59
C ASP A 9 -44.71 -34.89 14.65
N LEU A 10 -46.01 -34.72 14.44
CA LEU A 10 -46.92 -34.08 15.42
C LEU A 10 -47.11 -34.93 16.69
N LYS A 11 -47.16 -36.26 16.57
CA LYS A 11 -47.24 -37.16 17.75
C LYS A 11 -45.92 -37.22 18.55
N LEU A 12 -44.78 -37.15 17.87
CA LEU A 12 -43.46 -37.00 18.52
C LEU A 12 -43.34 -35.72 19.29
N LEU A 13 -43.92 -34.64 18.85
CA LEU A 13 -43.95 -33.34 19.55
C LEU A 13 -44.97 -33.25 20.67
N ALA A 14 -45.91 -34.18 20.76
CA ALA A 14 -46.91 -34.28 21.85
C ALA A 14 -46.31 -34.75 23.17
N ASN A 15 -45.18 -35.43 23.13
CA ASN A 15 -44.44 -35.83 24.34
C ASN A 15 -43.72 -34.60 24.95
N PRO A 16 -43.96 -34.26 26.23
CA PRO A 16 -43.36 -33.11 26.88
C PRO A 16 -41.83 -33.15 26.86
N ILE A 17 -41.21 -34.34 26.90
CA ILE A 17 -39.76 -34.53 26.86
C ILE A 17 -39.23 -34.14 25.46
N ASN A 18 -39.88 -34.59 24.40
CA ASN A 18 -39.45 -34.26 23.03
C ASN A 18 -39.63 -32.80 22.70
N LYS A 19 -40.69 -32.16 23.19
CA LYS A 19 -40.88 -30.72 23.08
C LYS A 19 -39.81 -29.92 23.82
N PHE A 20 -39.38 -30.38 24.99
CA PHE A 20 -38.30 -29.78 25.75
C PHE A 20 -36.96 -29.91 25.00
N LEU A 21 -36.61 -31.10 24.51
CA LEU A 21 -35.41 -31.34 23.72
C LEU A 21 -35.39 -30.53 22.42
N TYR A 22 -36.50 -30.43 21.73
CA TYR A 22 -36.66 -29.63 20.51
C TYR A 22 -36.41 -28.14 20.79
N ASN A 23 -36.96 -27.60 21.89
CA ASN A 23 -36.74 -26.21 22.28
C ASN A 23 -35.26 -25.94 22.65
N ILE A 24 -34.60 -26.85 23.37
CA ILE A 24 -33.17 -26.74 23.67
C ILE A 24 -32.35 -26.74 22.37
N LEU A 25 -32.66 -27.64 21.44
CA LEU A 25 -31.98 -27.72 20.16
C LEU A 25 -32.13 -26.44 19.34
N ILE A 26 -33.35 -25.88 19.26
CA ILE A 26 -33.60 -24.62 18.54
C ILE A 26 -32.84 -23.47 19.18
N VAL A 27 -32.84 -23.36 20.50
CA VAL A 27 -32.14 -22.29 21.22
C VAL A 27 -30.63 -22.40 21.00
N THR A 28 -30.08 -23.61 21.05
CA THR A 28 -28.65 -23.86 20.82
C THR A 28 -28.23 -23.54 19.38
N VAL A 29 -29.05 -23.94 18.39
CA VAL A 29 -28.79 -23.62 16.97
C VAL A 29 -28.89 -22.12 16.72
N ARG A 30 -29.88 -21.42 17.30
CA ARG A 30 -30.02 -19.97 17.19
C ARG A 30 -28.81 -19.24 17.80
N LYS A 31 -28.37 -19.63 19.02
CA LYS A 31 -27.15 -19.06 19.65
C LYS A 31 -25.91 -19.26 18.79
N LYS A 32 -25.70 -20.48 18.25
CA LYS A 32 -24.57 -20.76 17.38
C LYS A 32 -24.60 -19.96 16.09
N MET A 33 -25.79 -19.75 15.51
CA MET A 33 -25.98 -18.92 14.31
C MET A 33 -25.77 -17.43 14.58
N GLN A 34 -26.18 -16.93 15.74
CA GLN A 34 -25.90 -15.55 16.18
C GLN A 34 -24.42 -15.31 16.43
N MET A 35 -23.72 -16.24 17.11
CA MET A 35 -22.29 -16.17 17.31
C MET A 35 -21.52 -16.14 15.97
N MET A 36 -21.95 -16.97 15.01
CA MET A 36 -21.31 -17.02 13.69
C MET A 36 -21.50 -15.72 12.90
N LYS A 37 -22.67 -15.05 13.04
CA LYS A 37 -22.91 -13.72 12.46
C LYS A 37 -22.05 -12.64 13.12
N LEU A 38 -21.88 -12.69 14.45
CA LEU A 38 -21.03 -11.78 15.22
C LEU A 38 -19.55 -11.92 14.84
N VAL A 39 -19.06 -13.15 14.70
CA VAL A 39 -17.68 -13.45 14.25
C VAL A 39 -17.46 -12.95 12.82
N PHE A 40 -18.44 -13.13 11.94
CA PHE A 40 -18.37 -12.64 10.56
C PHE A 40 -18.38 -11.11 10.50
N LEU A 41 -19.21 -10.45 11.33
CA LEU A 41 -19.24 -9.00 11.47
C LEU A 41 -17.90 -8.46 12.01
N PHE A 42 -17.31 -9.14 12.99
CA PHE A 42 -16.02 -8.77 13.58
C PHE A 42 -14.87 -8.91 12.57
N LEU A 43 -14.86 -9.99 11.77
CA LEU A 43 -13.91 -10.19 10.67
C LEU A 43 -14.03 -9.13 9.55
N LEU A 44 -15.19 -8.53 9.40
CA LEU A 44 -15.45 -7.48 8.41
C LEU A 44 -15.02 -6.09 8.92
N ILE A 45 -15.01 -5.88 10.24
CA ILE A 45 -14.64 -4.60 10.89
C ILE A 45 -13.12 -4.49 11.09
N ILE A 46 -12.42 -5.60 11.38
CA ILE A 46 -10.97 -5.59 11.62
C ILE A 46 -10.16 -4.94 10.49
N PRO A 47 -10.39 -5.22 9.18
CA PRO A 47 -9.66 -4.55 8.13
C PRO A 47 -9.99 -3.05 7.99
N ILE A 48 -11.17 -2.60 8.42
CA ILE A 48 -11.60 -1.21 8.31
C ILE A 48 -10.90 -0.33 9.37
N THR A 49 -10.64 -0.86 10.56
CA THR A 49 -9.96 -0.13 11.64
C THR A 49 -8.46 0.04 11.38
N ASN A 50 -7.87 -0.81 10.54
CA ASN A 50 -6.46 -0.67 10.13
C ASN A 50 -6.27 0.21 8.88
N LEU A 51 -7.36 0.74 8.31
CA LEU A 51 -7.34 1.68 7.18
C LEU A 51 -7.38 3.15 7.61
N SER A 52 -7.28 3.46 8.91
CA SER A 52 -6.97 4.81 9.33
C SER A 52 -5.49 5.05 8.98
N PRO A 53 -5.15 5.83 7.95
CA PRO A 53 -3.83 6.36 7.87
C PRO A 53 -3.69 7.25 9.10
N GLU A 54 -2.89 6.84 10.06
CA GLU A 54 -2.27 7.83 10.92
C GLU A 54 -1.58 8.78 9.94
N ALA A 55 -2.08 10.00 9.89
CA ALA A 55 -1.41 11.07 9.16
C ALA A 55 -0.18 11.48 9.99
N GLU A 56 0.74 10.55 10.20
CA GLU A 56 2.11 10.93 10.38
C GLU A 56 2.50 11.59 9.07
N ALA A 57 3.09 12.79 9.17
CA ALA A 57 3.77 13.39 8.05
C ALA A 57 4.95 12.46 7.74
N HIS A 58 4.65 11.36 7.03
CA HIS A 58 5.69 10.51 6.48
C HIS A 58 6.54 11.40 5.58
N PRO A 59 7.87 11.43 5.73
CA PRO A 59 8.71 11.98 4.68
C PRO A 59 8.22 11.33 3.39
N LEU A 60 7.95 12.15 2.38
CA LEU A 60 7.49 11.69 1.06
C LEU A 60 8.31 10.46 0.70
N PHE A 61 7.67 9.39 0.24
CA PHE A 61 8.28 8.07 0.08
C PHE A 61 9.53 8.12 -0.82
N ASN A 62 9.55 9.00 -1.82
CA ASN A 62 10.68 9.35 -2.66
C ASN A 62 11.08 10.80 -2.40
N SER A 63 11.50 11.09 -1.21
CA SER A 63 12.09 12.36 -0.84
C SER A 63 13.31 12.12 0.05
N GLY A 64 14.20 13.05 0.03
CA GLY A 64 15.38 13.03 0.90
C GLY A 64 15.87 14.43 1.19
N GLU A 65 16.58 14.58 2.28
CA GLU A 65 17.30 15.79 2.59
C GLU A 65 18.67 15.44 3.20
N GLU A 66 19.66 16.21 2.85
CA GLU A 66 21.01 16.03 3.36
C GLU A 66 21.68 17.37 3.59
N TRP A 67 22.42 17.49 4.70
CA TRP A 67 23.24 18.65 5.02
C TRP A 67 24.70 18.31 4.78
N ILE A 68 25.40 19.18 4.03
CA ILE A 68 26.87 19.15 3.94
C ILE A 68 27.39 20.56 4.19
N GLY A 69 28.11 20.74 5.29
CA GLY A 69 28.55 22.07 5.73
C GLY A 69 27.37 23.00 6.02
N ASP A 70 27.39 24.17 5.39
CA ASP A 70 26.37 25.21 5.59
C ASP A 70 25.19 25.12 4.61
N TYR A 71 25.11 24.04 3.80
CA TYR A 71 24.11 23.92 2.74
C TYR A 71 23.29 22.63 2.89
N ARG A 72 21.99 22.75 2.63
CA ARG A 72 21.06 21.65 2.58
C ARG A 72 20.47 21.50 1.19
N VAL A 73 20.49 20.27 0.70
CA VAL A 73 19.77 19.88 -0.51
C VAL A 73 18.61 18.97 -0.12
N GLN A 74 17.43 19.27 -0.66
CA GLN A 74 16.24 18.44 -0.58
C GLN A 74 15.87 17.97 -1.98
N ILE A 75 15.42 16.72 -2.09
CA ILE A 75 14.89 16.14 -3.32
C ILE A 75 13.53 15.50 -3.05
N ALA A 76 12.62 15.59 -4.01
CA ALA A 76 11.35 14.89 -3.98
C ALA A 76 10.90 14.56 -5.42
N THR A 77 9.96 13.63 -5.57
CA THR A 77 9.33 13.33 -6.86
C THR A 77 7.84 13.63 -6.84
N LEU A 78 7.31 14.02 -7.98
CA LEU A 78 5.88 14.17 -8.21
C LEU A 78 5.48 13.41 -9.48
N PRO A 79 4.67 12.32 -9.41
CA PRO A 79 4.08 11.75 -8.18
C PRO A 79 5.12 11.21 -7.19
N GLU A 80 4.71 11.06 -5.92
CA GLU A 80 5.54 10.52 -4.84
C GLU A 80 6.06 9.10 -5.12
N ILE A 81 5.28 8.32 -5.85
CA ILE A 81 5.64 6.98 -6.30
C ILE A 81 5.69 7.01 -7.83
N PRO A 82 6.88 7.24 -8.43
CA PRO A 82 7.03 7.28 -9.86
C PRO A 82 6.87 5.89 -10.48
N GLU A 83 6.23 5.84 -11.64
CA GLU A 83 6.10 4.64 -12.44
C GLU A 83 7.06 4.65 -13.64
N VAL A 84 7.55 3.46 -13.99
CA VAL A 84 8.44 3.29 -15.15
C VAL A 84 7.71 3.66 -16.43
N GLY A 85 8.36 4.47 -17.27
CA GLY A 85 7.83 4.92 -18.55
C GLY A 85 6.93 6.15 -18.45
N GLU A 86 6.61 6.63 -17.24
CA GLU A 86 5.83 7.84 -17.04
C GLU A 86 6.73 9.06 -16.84
N LYS A 87 6.29 10.20 -17.36
CA LYS A 87 6.94 11.48 -17.14
C LYS A 87 6.59 11.99 -15.75
N ILE A 88 7.61 12.21 -14.94
CA ILE A 88 7.50 12.72 -13.58
C ILE A 88 8.23 14.05 -13.45
N GLN A 89 7.97 14.76 -12.35
CA GLN A 89 8.80 15.89 -11.93
C GLN A 89 9.71 15.49 -10.78
N VAL A 90 10.99 15.84 -10.91
CA VAL A 90 11.95 15.81 -9.82
C VAL A 90 12.10 17.26 -9.32
N LEU A 91 11.82 17.43 -8.03
CA LEU A 91 11.85 18.70 -7.32
C LEU A 91 13.10 18.76 -6.48
N LEU A 92 13.89 19.80 -6.62
CA LEU A 92 15.08 20.04 -5.79
C LEU A 92 14.96 21.39 -5.11
N ARG A 93 15.40 21.44 -3.85
CA ARG A 93 15.48 22.68 -3.10
C ARG A 93 16.86 22.77 -2.44
N VAL A 94 17.52 23.91 -2.64
CA VAL A 94 18.85 24.21 -2.08
C VAL A 94 18.73 25.42 -1.17
N VAL A 95 19.10 25.24 0.11
CA VAL A 95 19.06 26.29 1.12
C VAL A 95 20.38 26.36 1.89
N ASP A 96 20.63 27.53 2.45
CA ASP A 96 21.76 27.77 3.37
C ASP A 96 21.44 27.39 4.83
N ALA A 97 22.38 27.69 5.74
CA ALA A 97 22.25 27.41 7.17
C ALA A 97 21.09 28.17 7.85
N ASP A 98 20.66 29.29 7.29
CA ASP A 98 19.54 30.12 7.76
C ASP A 98 18.20 29.73 7.09
N TYR A 99 18.18 28.60 6.37
CA TYR A 99 17.02 28.09 5.60
C TYR A 99 16.55 29.03 4.48
N GLN A 100 17.43 29.93 4.02
CA GLN A 100 17.14 30.79 2.88
C GLN A 100 17.53 30.08 1.58
N GLU A 101 16.70 30.19 0.56
CA GLU A 101 17.01 29.66 -0.77
C GLU A 101 18.22 30.38 -1.38
N LEU A 102 19.13 29.60 -1.97
CA LEU A 102 20.29 30.17 -2.64
C LEU A 102 19.86 30.98 -3.87
N GLU A 103 20.32 32.21 -3.96
CA GLU A 103 19.98 33.08 -5.10
C GLU A 103 20.74 32.69 -6.38
N GLN A 104 21.98 32.18 -6.25
CA GLN A 104 22.80 31.79 -7.39
C GLN A 104 23.77 30.68 -7.02
N PHE A 105 23.78 29.58 -7.79
CA PHE A 105 24.68 28.45 -7.63
C PHE A 105 24.75 27.61 -8.90
N THR A 106 25.79 26.81 -9.04
CA THR A 106 25.94 25.83 -10.13
C THR A 106 25.61 24.44 -9.59
N LEU A 107 24.73 23.70 -10.26
CA LEU A 107 24.32 22.35 -9.86
C LEU A 107 24.34 21.41 -11.07
N GLY A 108 24.85 20.20 -10.84
CA GLY A 108 24.76 19.06 -11.76
C GLY A 108 24.16 17.85 -11.08
N ILE A 109 23.60 16.93 -11.84
CA ILE A 109 23.03 15.70 -11.31
C ILE A 109 23.56 14.53 -12.10
N ARG A 110 23.95 13.45 -11.40
CA ARG A 110 24.34 12.17 -11.98
C ARG A 110 23.40 11.11 -11.44
N ILE A 111 22.83 10.30 -12.32
CA ILE A 111 21.84 9.28 -11.95
C ILE A 111 22.45 7.91 -12.22
N PHE A 112 22.43 7.04 -11.19
CA PHE A 112 22.98 5.70 -11.23
C PHE A 112 21.89 4.66 -11.00
N TYR A 113 22.02 3.53 -11.68
CA TYR A 113 21.24 2.32 -11.45
C TYR A 113 22.18 1.12 -11.43
N ASN A 114 22.09 0.27 -10.39
CA ASN A 114 23.00 -0.86 -10.18
C ASN A 114 24.49 -0.47 -10.31
N GLU A 115 24.88 0.65 -9.70
CA GLU A 115 26.24 1.20 -9.70
C GLU A 115 26.73 1.79 -11.05
N GLU A 116 25.97 1.65 -12.11
CA GLU A 116 26.24 2.21 -13.43
C GLU A 116 25.57 3.57 -13.59
N GLN A 117 26.31 4.57 -14.10
CA GLN A 117 25.74 5.86 -14.42
C GLN A 117 24.90 5.75 -15.70
N ILE A 118 23.59 5.96 -15.55
CA ILE A 118 22.63 5.82 -16.65
C ILE A 118 22.25 7.17 -17.27
N ASP A 119 22.36 8.27 -16.51
CA ASP A 119 22.01 9.59 -17.01
C ASP A 119 22.77 10.69 -16.26
N ALA A 120 22.81 11.89 -16.84
CA ALA A 120 23.41 13.06 -16.20
C ALA A 120 22.81 14.38 -16.69
N VAL A 121 22.48 15.27 -15.76
CA VAL A 121 22.22 16.68 -16.04
C VAL A 121 23.53 17.45 -15.88
N MET A 122 24.03 18.00 -16.98
CA MET A 122 25.29 18.76 -16.95
C MET A 122 25.20 19.96 -16.01
N PRO A 123 26.31 20.29 -15.32
CA PRO A 123 26.35 21.45 -14.44
C PRO A 123 25.91 22.73 -15.14
N LYS A 124 24.95 23.42 -14.58
CA LYS A 124 24.49 24.73 -15.05
C LYS A 124 24.17 25.65 -13.89
N MET A 125 24.23 26.93 -14.14
CA MET A 125 23.90 27.95 -13.15
C MET A 125 22.38 28.10 -13.00
N TYR A 126 21.93 28.13 -11.75
CA TYR A 126 20.57 28.42 -11.35
C TYR A 126 20.52 29.73 -10.57
N GLN A 127 19.42 30.47 -10.72
CA GLN A 127 19.19 31.76 -10.07
C GLN A 127 18.10 31.69 -8.98
N ASN A 128 17.73 30.48 -8.57
CA ASN A 128 16.71 30.24 -7.56
C ASN A 128 16.99 28.89 -6.91
N GLY A 129 16.90 28.84 -5.60
CA GLY A 129 17.09 27.60 -4.82
C GLY A 129 16.04 26.51 -5.06
N HIS A 130 15.01 26.79 -5.85
CA HIS A 130 13.97 25.83 -6.22
C HIS A 130 14.13 25.43 -7.69
N ILE A 131 14.30 24.12 -7.94
CA ILE A 131 14.54 23.57 -9.26
C ILE A 131 13.49 22.48 -9.54
N GLU A 132 12.87 22.54 -10.71
CA GLU A 132 11.98 21.50 -11.22
C GLU A 132 12.55 20.95 -12.51
N MET A 133 12.58 19.64 -12.64
CA MET A 133 13.00 18.98 -13.87
C MET A 133 12.10 17.79 -14.19
N ASP A 134 11.79 17.65 -15.47
CA ASP A 134 11.10 16.46 -15.97
C ASP A 134 12.09 15.29 -16.10
N TYR A 135 11.63 14.09 -15.67
CA TYR A 135 12.41 12.87 -15.79
C TYR A 135 11.51 11.67 -16.12
N VAL A 136 12.08 10.64 -16.75
CA VAL A 136 11.39 9.38 -17.04
C VAL A 136 12.28 8.23 -16.57
N PHE A 137 11.79 7.42 -15.64
CA PHE A 137 12.50 6.20 -15.24
C PHE A 137 12.28 5.10 -16.28
N GLU A 138 13.36 4.56 -16.83
CA GLU A 138 13.30 3.45 -17.79
C GLU A 138 13.29 2.08 -17.11
N MET A 139 13.75 2.00 -15.87
CA MET A 139 13.87 0.77 -15.08
C MET A 139 13.19 0.92 -13.73
N SER A 140 12.60 -0.18 -13.23
CA SER A 140 12.05 -0.22 -11.88
C SER A 140 13.13 -0.56 -10.85
N GLY A 141 12.99 -0.02 -9.65
CA GLY A 141 13.92 -0.22 -8.55
C GLY A 141 14.57 1.07 -8.08
N ASN A 142 15.64 0.92 -7.31
CA ASN A 142 16.32 2.04 -6.69
C ASN A 142 17.32 2.72 -7.65
N HIS A 143 17.18 4.03 -7.79
CA HIS A 143 18.09 4.90 -8.52
C HIS A 143 18.81 5.81 -7.55
N VAL A 144 20.11 5.98 -7.70
CA VAL A 144 20.92 6.85 -6.86
C VAL A 144 21.15 8.16 -7.60
N PHE A 145 20.56 9.24 -7.08
CA PHE A 145 20.76 10.59 -7.55
C PHE A 145 21.95 11.20 -6.79
N ARG A 146 23.02 11.55 -7.47
CA ARG A 146 24.13 12.33 -6.94
C ARG A 146 24.00 13.75 -7.42
N VAL A 147 23.68 14.63 -6.50
CA VAL A 147 23.51 16.06 -6.76
C VAL A 147 24.82 16.77 -6.38
N ASP A 148 25.50 17.29 -7.36
CA ASP A 148 26.78 18.00 -7.18
C ASP A 148 26.50 19.52 -7.16
N LEU A 149 26.75 20.14 -6.01
CA LEU A 149 26.64 21.57 -5.81
C LEU A 149 28.04 22.21 -5.93
N TYR A 150 28.21 23.04 -6.92
CA TYR A 150 29.48 23.72 -7.22
C TYR A 150 29.43 25.15 -6.71
N ASP A 151 30.62 25.79 -6.64
CA ASP A 151 30.80 27.23 -6.40
C ASP A 151 30.32 27.74 -5.01
N VAL A 152 30.00 26.82 -4.09
CA VAL A 152 29.53 27.17 -2.73
C VAL A 152 30.54 26.81 -1.65
N SER A 153 31.41 25.84 -1.90
CA SER A 153 32.41 25.40 -0.94
C SER A 153 33.61 26.36 -0.90
N LYS A 154 34.11 26.66 0.29
CA LYS A 154 35.32 27.48 0.51
C LYS A 154 36.57 26.86 -0.12
N ASP A 155 36.59 25.55 -0.29
CA ASP A 155 37.71 24.80 -0.85
C ASP A 155 37.63 24.65 -2.39
N GLY A 156 36.62 25.22 -3.00
CA GLY A 156 36.37 25.10 -4.45
C GLY A 156 36.02 23.70 -4.93
N GLN A 157 35.74 22.75 -4.01
CA GLN A 157 35.30 21.38 -4.33
C GLN A 157 33.76 21.34 -4.42
N ALA A 158 33.25 20.49 -5.29
CA ALA A 158 31.83 20.26 -5.34
C ALA A 158 31.37 19.49 -4.09
N LEU A 159 30.23 19.90 -3.52
CA LEU A 159 29.55 19.14 -2.46
C LEU A 159 28.61 18.14 -3.12
N THR A 160 28.81 16.84 -2.87
CA THR A 160 28.01 15.78 -3.49
C THR A 160 27.02 15.21 -2.49
N TYR A 161 25.75 15.39 -2.75
CA TYR A 161 24.62 14.85 -1.99
C TYR A 161 24.10 13.57 -2.65
N ILE A 162 23.67 12.57 -1.85
CA ILE A 162 23.30 11.26 -2.35
C ILE A 162 21.88 10.90 -1.92
N PHE A 163 21.00 10.72 -2.88
CA PHE A 163 19.60 10.39 -2.64
C PHE A 163 19.21 9.10 -3.33
N ASN A 164 18.36 8.30 -2.67
CA ASN A 164 17.78 7.09 -3.21
C ASN A 164 16.34 7.35 -3.62
N ILE A 165 16.04 7.21 -4.89
CA ILE A 165 14.71 7.38 -5.47
C ILE A 165 14.28 6.08 -6.12
N SER A 166 13.12 5.57 -5.76
CA SER A 166 12.62 4.29 -6.27
C SER A 166 11.51 4.48 -7.28
N ALA A 167 11.62 3.83 -8.45
CA ALA A 167 10.55 3.76 -9.42
C ALA A 167 9.88 2.39 -9.41
N GLN A 168 8.56 2.36 -9.57
CA GLN A 168 7.77 1.13 -9.51
C GLN A 168 7.36 0.67 -10.90
N ASN A 169 7.22 -0.66 -11.05
CA ASN A 169 6.65 -1.22 -12.25
C ASN A 169 5.12 -1.26 -12.10
N PRO A 170 4.34 -0.63 -12.99
CA PRO A 170 2.86 -0.60 -12.93
C PRO A 170 2.24 -2.00 -12.94
N PHE A 171 2.89 -2.99 -13.57
CA PHE A 171 2.41 -4.38 -13.56
C PHE A 171 2.41 -5.04 -12.18
N GLY A 172 3.21 -4.56 -11.23
CA GLY A 172 3.23 -5.07 -9.86
C GLY A 172 1.87 -4.95 -9.16
N TYR A 173 1.21 -3.82 -9.28
CA TYR A 173 -0.12 -3.59 -8.71
C TYR A 173 -1.20 -4.44 -9.36
N ILE A 174 -1.17 -4.60 -10.68
CA ILE A 174 -2.10 -5.44 -11.43
C ILE A 174 -1.98 -6.89 -10.96
N PHE A 175 -0.74 -7.37 -10.80
CA PHE A 175 -0.46 -8.74 -10.36
C PHE A 175 -0.95 -8.99 -8.92
N ILE A 176 -0.66 -8.10 -7.98
CA ILE A 176 -1.13 -8.20 -6.59
C ILE A 176 -2.66 -8.16 -6.54
N SER A 177 -3.29 -7.25 -7.30
CA SER A 177 -4.75 -7.14 -7.36
C SER A 177 -5.39 -8.41 -7.91
N ALA A 178 -4.83 -9.00 -8.97
CA ALA A 178 -5.32 -10.23 -9.56
C ALA A 178 -5.23 -11.43 -8.59
N ILE A 179 -4.11 -11.58 -7.87
CA ILE A 179 -3.93 -12.63 -6.85
C ILE A 179 -4.94 -12.44 -5.71
N THR A 180 -5.11 -11.20 -5.23
CA THR A 180 -6.02 -10.90 -4.13
C THR A 180 -7.47 -11.21 -4.51
N MET A 181 -7.92 -10.78 -5.70
CA MET A 181 -9.26 -11.07 -6.21
C MET A 181 -9.46 -12.58 -6.42
N GLY A 182 -8.47 -13.28 -6.99
CA GLY A 182 -8.50 -14.74 -7.17
C GLY A 182 -8.60 -15.48 -5.82
N GLY A 183 -7.86 -15.06 -4.81
CA GLY A 183 -7.94 -15.59 -3.46
C GLY A 183 -9.33 -15.42 -2.83
N ILE A 184 -9.91 -14.22 -2.93
CA ILE A 184 -11.26 -13.92 -2.43
C ILE A 184 -12.32 -14.77 -3.14
N MET A 185 -12.27 -14.86 -4.48
CA MET A 185 -13.21 -15.68 -5.25
C MET A 185 -13.11 -17.17 -4.86
N THR A 186 -11.90 -17.67 -4.71
CA THR A 186 -11.66 -19.05 -4.27
C THR A 186 -12.25 -19.31 -2.89
N ALA A 187 -12.05 -18.42 -1.93
CA ALA A 187 -12.62 -18.50 -0.59
C ALA A 187 -14.17 -18.52 -0.63
N ILE A 188 -14.78 -17.67 -1.45
CA ILE A 188 -16.24 -17.62 -1.64
C ILE A 188 -16.75 -18.97 -2.20
N ILE A 189 -16.08 -19.52 -3.21
CA ILE A 189 -16.46 -20.82 -3.80
C ILE A 189 -16.37 -21.94 -2.76
N PHE A 190 -15.28 -21.99 -1.98
CA PHE A 190 -15.14 -22.98 -0.90
C PHE A 190 -16.27 -22.89 0.12
N VAL A 191 -16.58 -21.67 0.58
CA VAL A 191 -17.70 -21.45 1.53
C VAL A 191 -19.02 -21.89 0.93
N TYR A 192 -19.29 -21.54 -0.34
CA TYR A 192 -20.51 -21.92 -1.04
C TYR A 192 -20.66 -23.45 -1.15
N VAL A 193 -19.62 -24.14 -1.60
CA VAL A 193 -19.61 -25.61 -1.73
C VAL A 193 -19.75 -26.29 -0.36
N TYR A 194 -19.05 -25.79 0.66
CA TYR A 194 -19.14 -26.32 2.02
C TYR A 194 -20.57 -26.19 2.59
N LEU A 195 -21.18 -25.01 2.45
CA LEU A 195 -22.55 -24.76 2.92
C LEU A 195 -23.59 -25.59 2.15
N SER A 196 -23.40 -25.75 0.83
CA SER A 196 -24.26 -26.56 -0.01
C SER A 196 -24.23 -28.04 0.41
N LYS A 197 -23.03 -28.62 0.61
CA LYS A 197 -22.86 -30.00 1.11
C LYS A 197 -23.48 -30.23 2.49
N ARG A 198 -23.49 -29.23 3.35
CA ARG A 198 -24.08 -29.33 4.69
C ARG A 198 -25.59 -29.34 4.68
N ARG A 199 -26.21 -28.69 3.67
CA ARG A 199 -27.69 -28.67 3.48
C ARG A 199 -28.23 -29.95 2.82
N SER A 200 -27.39 -30.66 2.08
CA SER A 200 -27.80 -31.87 1.35
C SER A 200 -27.66 -33.19 2.16
N LYS A 201 -27.18 -33.16 3.39
CA LYS A 201 -27.18 -34.36 4.26
C LYS A 201 -28.62 -34.61 4.74
N PRO A 202 -29.24 -35.77 4.38
CA PRO A 202 -30.54 -36.14 4.93
C PRO A 202 -30.42 -36.24 6.44
N LYS A 203 -31.41 -35.68 7.15
CA LYS A 203 -31.54 -35.89 8.60
C LYS A 203 -31.86 -37.38 8.80
N GLN A 204 -30.92 -38.15 9.31
CA GLN A 204 -31.15 -39.45 9.88
C GLN A 204 -31.88 -39.32 11.21
#